data_b3af4d83c767b9b585118e5770740c8e
#
_entry.id   b3af4d83c767b9b585118e5770740c8e
#
_cell.length_a   1.000
_cell.length_b   1.000
_cell.length_c   1.000
_cell.angle_alpha   90.00
_cell.angle_beta   90.00
_cell.angle_gamma   90.00
#
_symmetry.space_group_name_H-M   'P 1'
#
loop_
_entity.id
_entity.type
_entity.pdbx_description
1 polymer ?
#
loop_
_entity_poly.entity_id
_entity_poly.type
_entity_poly.pdbx_seq_one_letter_code
_entity_poly.pdbx_strand_id
1 'polypeptide(L)'
;RENAGSYRTVPVMISGSTHVPPQPYLLEKLMEDFMLAFQRMEKENVHPVIIAAYLHDELVRIHPFIDGNGRTSRLLMNLYLLQKGYTIVTLKSDNDMKLRYYKALESSHTEQQHDDFYLLVAEAEKASLERYISILG
;
A
#
# COMPACT_ATOMS: atom_id res chain seq x y z
N ARG A 1 -2.40 19.90 15.24
CA ARG A 1 -3.29 19.51 14.15
C ARG A 1 -4.45 18.69 14.66
N GLU A 2 -5.64 19.17 14.37
CA GLU A 2 -6.86 18.56 14.88
C GLU A 2 -7.09 17.15 14.37
N ASN A 3 -6.63 16.86 13.14
CA ASN A 3 -6.89 15.59 12.48
C ASN A 3 -5.74 14.58 12.62
N ALA A 4 -4.64 14.97 13.24
CA ALA A 4 -3.50 14.06 13.37
C ALA A 4 -3.86 12.88 14.27
N GLY A 5 -3.60 11.67 13.80
CA GLY A 5 -3.81 10.44 14.55
C GLY A 5 -5.26 9.96 14.62
N SER A 6 -6.19 10.62 13.94
CA SER A 6 -7.60 10.18 13.91
C SER A 6 -8.07 9.97 12.49
N TYR A 7 -9.11 9.12 12.36
CA TYR A 7 -9.74 8.90 11.06
C TYR A 7 -10.54 10.13 10.65
N ARG A 8 -10.67 10.32 9.35
CA ARG A 8 -11.46 11.42 8.81
C ARG A 8 -12.93 11.26 9.19
N THR A 9 -13.59 12.39 9.32
CA THR A 9 -15.03 12.44 9.62
C THR A 9 -15.84 12.93 8.43
N VAL A 10 -15.19 13.17 7.29
CA VAL A 10 -15.83 13.69 6.09
C VAL A 10 -15.52 12.78 4.90
N PRO A 11 -16.40 12.77 3.88
CA PRO A 11 -16.09 12.11 2.62
C PRO A 11 -14.93 12.81 1.93
N VAL A 12 -14.13 12.05 1.18
CA VAL A 12 -13.01 12.59 0.42
C VAL A 12 -13.02 11.99 -0.97
N MET A 13 -12.30 12.66 -1.88
CA MET A 13 -12.07 12.16 -3.24
C MET A 13 -10.59 12.13 -3.50
N ILE A 14 -10.17 11.19 -4.37
CA ILE A 14 -8.77 11.04 -4.76
C ILE A 14 -8.60 11.68 -6.12
N SER A 15 -7.73 12.70 -6.20
CA SER A 15 -7.45 13.38 -7.46
C SER A 15 -6.87 12.38 -8.47
N GLY A 16 -7.43 12.37 -9.67
CA GLY A 16 -6.97 11.51 -10.75
C GLY A 16 -7.44 10.06 -10.68
N SER A 17 -8.29 9.70 -9.72
CA SER A 17 -8.85 8.36 -9.61
C SER A 17 -10.37 8.38 -9.73
N THR A 18 -10.92 7.30 -10.28
CA THR A 18 -12.38 7.08 -10.29
C THR A 18 -12.84 6.31 -9.07
N HIS A 19 -11.91 5.79 -8.27
CA HIS A 19 -12.25 5.12 -7.03
C HIS A 19 -12.79 6.13 -6.02
N VAL A 20 -13.93 5.79 -5.43
CA VAL A 20 -14.54 6.59 -4.36
C VAL A 20 -14.23 5.93 -3.03
N PRO A 21 -13.44 6.58 -2.16
CA PRO A 21 -13.14 6.00 -0.85
C PRO A 21 -14.41 5.77 -0.03
N PRO A 22 -14.38 4.82 0.91
CA PRO A 22 -15.54 4.54 1.75
C PRO A 22 -16.02 5.74 2.54
N GLN A 23 -17.30 5.74 2.91
CA GLN A 23 -17.87 6.78 3.76
C GLN A 23 -17.22 6.73 5.15
N PRO A 24 -17.11 7.88 5.82
CA PRO A 24 -16.43 7.94 7.12
C PRO A 24 -16.96 6.99 8.18
N TYR A 25 -18.27 6.74 8.20
CA TYR A 25 -18.87 5.87 9.22
C TYR A 25 -18.44 4.41 9.09
N LEU A 26 -17.84 4.01 7.96
CA LEU A 26 -17.35 2.66 7.73
C LEU A 26 -15.89 2.47 8.14
N LEU A 27 -15.15 3.56 8.40
CA LEU A 27 -13.70 3.49 8.56
C LEU A 27 -13.24 2.63 9.73
N GLU A 28 -13.88 2.75 10.87
CA GLU A 28 -13.49 1.97 12.05
C GLU A 28 -13.57 0.47 11.76
N LYS A 29 -14.67 0.03 11.15
CA LYS A 29 -14.87 -1.37 10.80
C LYS A 29 -13.91 -1.83 9.73
N LEU A 30 -13.69 -1.01 8.69
CA LEU A 30 -12.77 -1.35 7.60
C LEU A 30 -11.33 -1.44 8.09
N MET A 31 -10.91 -0.57 9.00
CA MET A 31 -9.57 -0.64 9.56
C MET A 31 -9.40 -1.84 10.48
N GLU A 32 -10.43 -2.21 11.21
CA GLU A 32 -10.44 -3.43 12.01
C GLU A 32 -10.31 -4.66 11.10
N ASP A 33 -11.11 -4.71 10.02
CA ASP A 33 -11.04 -5.81 9.04
C ASP A 33 -9.66 -5.87 8.36
N PHE A 34 -9.06 -4.71 8.09
CA PHE A 34 -7.72 -4.60 7.53
C PHE A 34 -6.69 -5.27 8.45
N MET A 35 -6.73 -4.97 9.74
CA MET A 35 -5.82 -5.59 10.70
C MET A 35 -6.04 -7.08 10.84
N LEU A 36 -7.28 -7.53 10.84
CA LEU A 36 -7.61 -8.95 10.92
C LEU A 36 -7.14 -9.71 9.67
N ALA A 37 -7.30 -9.11 8.49
CA ALA A 37 -6.80 -9.70 7.25
C ALA A 37 -5.28 -9.82 7.26
N PHE A 38 -4.58 -8.80 7.73
CA PHE A 38 -3.13 -8.83 7.87
C PHE A 38 -2.68 -9.97 8.78
N GLN A 39 -3.30 -10.10 9.96
CA GLN A 39 -2.98 -11.17 10.90
C GLN A 39 -3.22 -12.55 10.29
N ARG A 40 -4.31 -12.71 9.55
CA ARG A 40 -4.63 -13.97 8.86
C ARG A 40 -3.58 -14.29 7.79
N MET A 41 -3.17 -13.32 7.01
CA MET A 41 -2.14 -13.52 5.98
C MET A 41 -0.82 -13.96 6.60
N GLU A 42 -0.43 -13.37 7.73
CA GLU A 42 0.78 -13.79 8.44
C GLU A 42 0.65 -15.22 8.96
N LYS A 43 -0.49 -15.56 9.52
CA LYS A 43 -0.74 -16.90 10.06
C LYS A 43 -0.73 -17.96 8.96
N GLU A 44 -1.19 -17.63 7.78
CA GLU A 44 -1.22 -18.52 6.62
C GLU A 44 0.10 -18.55 5.86
N ASN A 45 1.11 -17.85 6.35
CA ASN A 45 2.44 -17.78 5.74
C ASN A 45 2.42 -17.25 4.29
N VAL A 46 1.56 -16.27 4.02
CA VAL A 46 1.58 -15.57 2.75
C VAL A 46 2.94 -14.89 2.60
N HIS A 47 3.48 -14.86 1.38
CA HIS A 47 4.81 -14.30 1.16
C HIS A 47 4.90 -12.85 1.65
N PRO A 48 5.96 -12.47 2.39
CA PRO A 48 6.06 -11.13 2.97
C PRO A 48 5.94 -9.98 1.98
N VAL A 49 6.44 -10.15 0.76
CA VAL A 49 6.33 -9.09 -0.27
C VAL A 49 4.87 -8.89 -0.68
N ILE A 50 4.09 -9.96 -0.73
CA ILE A 50 2.65 -9.88 -1.03
C ILE A 50 1.91 -9.20 0.13
N ILE A 51 2.25 -9.54 1.37
CA ILE A 51 1.64 -8.88 2.54
C ILE A 51 1.97 -7.38 2.53
N ALA A 52 3.23 -7.04 2.25
CA ALA A 52 3.66 -5.64 2.17
C ALA A 52 2.86 -4.87 1.11
N ALA A 53 2.69 -5.47 -0.07
CA ALA A 53 1.90 -4.87 -1.15
C ALA A 53 0.43 -4.71 -0.73
N TYR A 54 -0.13 -5.71 -0.07
CA TYR A 54 -1.50 -5.65 0.45
C TYR A 54 -1.68 -4.48 1.44
N LEU A 55 -0.74 -4.33 2.37
CA LEU A 55 -0.80 -3.26 3.37
C LEU A 55 -0.87 -1.89 2.70
N HIS A 56 -0.05 -1.67 1.68
CA HIS A 56 -0.06 -0.42 0.93
C HIS A 56 -1.37 -0.24 0.17
N ASP A 57 -1.73 -1.24 -0.62
CA ASP A 57 -2.88 -1.20 -1.52
C ASP A 57 -4.18 -0.96 -0.75
N GLU A 58 -4.39 -1.72 0.31
CA GLU A 58 -5.63 -1.65 1.06
C GLU A 58 -5.75 -0.36 1.87
N LEU A 59 -4.66 0.12 2.46
CA LEU A 59 -4.72 1.37 3.20
C LEU A 59 -5.02 2.56 2.27
N VAL A 60 -4.46 2.57 1.07
CA VAL A 60 -4.79 3.60 0.08
C VAL A 60 -6.25 3.50 -0.35
N ARG A 61 -6.77 2.27 -0.54
CA ARG A 61 -8.17 2.06 -0.93
C ARG A 61 -9.13 2.61 0.14
N ILE A 62 -8.86 2.32 1.40
CA ILE A 62 -9.69 2.78 2.52
C ILE A 62 -9.57 4.30 2.70
N HIS A 63 -8.36 4.82 2.53
CA HIS A 63 -8.09 6.25 2.63
C HIS A 63 -8.59 6.82 3.96
N PRO A 64 -8.09 6.31 5.09
CA PRO A 64 -8.72 6.59 6.38
C PRO A 64 -8.46 7.99 6.94
N PHE A 65 -7.47 8.72 6.40
CA PHE A 65 -7.08 10.02 6.92
C PHE A 65 -7.47 11.14 5.96
N ILE A 66 -7.52 12.36 6.46
CA ILE A 66 -7.73 13.53 5.62
C ILE A 66 -6.55 13.70 4.66
N ASP A 67 -5.34 13.46 5.15
CA ASP A 67 -4.11 13.70 4.41
C ASP A 67 -3.06 12.67 4.80
N GLY A 68 -2.09 12.45 3.91
CA GLY A 68 -0.96 11.58 4.20
C GLY A 68 -1.22 10.09 4.02
N ASN A 69 -2.32 9.69 3.38
CA ASN A 69 -2.64 8.28 3.17
C ASN A 69 -1.57 7.55 2.34
N GLY A 70 -1.11 8.18 1.27
CA GLY A 70 -0.05 7.60 0.44
C GLY A 70 1.27 7.45 1.18
N ARG A 71 1.67 8.49 1.92
CA ARG A 71 2.91 8.43 2.71
C ARG A 71 2.83 7.36 3.78
N THR A 72 1.73 7.30 4.49
CA THR A 72 1.52 6.30 5.55
C THR A 72 1.53 4.89 4.95
N SER A 73 0.88 4.70 3.81
CA SER A 73 0.84 3.40 3.13
C SER A 73 2.23 2.94 2.71
N ARG A 74 3.02 3.84 2.14
CA ARG A 74 4.40 3.52 1.74
C ARG A 74 5.29 3.22 2.95
N LEU A 75 5.13 4.00 4.01
CA LEU A 75 5.88 3.78 5.24
C LEU A 75 5.55 2.42 5.85
N LEU A 76 4.26 2.09 5.96
CA LEU A 76 3.82 0.81 6.51
C LEU A 76 4.36 -0.36 5.70
N MET A 77 4.26 -0.30 4.37
CA MET A 77 4.81 -1.32 3.48
C MET A 77 6.30 -1.53 3.71
N ASN A 78 7.06 -0.44 3.75
CA ASN A 78 8.52 -0.51 3.89
C ASN A 78 8.96 -0.95 5.28
N LEU A 79 8.25 -0.54 6.33
CA LEU A 79 8.53 -1.04 7.68
C LEU A 79 8.33 -2.55 7.76
N TYR A 80 7.27 -3.05 7.14
CA TYR A 80 7.02 -4.49 7.13
C TYR A 80 8.10 -5.24 6.34
N LEU A 81 8.48 -4.72 5.17
CA LEU A 81 9.57 -5.32 4.39
C LEU A 81 10.87 -5.40 5.21
N LEU A 82 11.25 -4.31 5.87
CA LEU A 82 12.44 -4.30 6.71
C LEU A 82 12.34 -5.31 7.84
N GLN A 83 11.21 -5.39 8.50
CA GLN A 83 10.99 -6.35 9.59
C GLN A 83 11.19 -7.79 9.13
N LYS A 84 10.85 -8.08 7.89
CA LYS A 84 10.95 -9.42 7.31
C LYS A 84 12.29 -9.69 6.61
N GLY A 85 13.25 -8.78 6.73
CA GLY A 85 14.58 -8.98 6.17
C GLY A 85 14.73 -8.57 4.72
N TYR A 86 13.76 -7.85 4.18
CA TYR A 86 13.82 -7.31 2.83
C TYR A 86 14.31 -5.86 2.87
N THR A 87 14.45 -5.24 1.70
CA THR A 87 14.90 -3.85 1.58
C THR A 87 13.70 -2.94 1.34
N ILE A 88 13.87 -1.65 1.60
CA ILE A 88 12.84 -0.68 1.26
C ILE A 88 12.78 -0.50 -0.27
N VAL A 89 11.61 -0.14 -0.76
CA VAL A 89 11.38 0.06 -2.20
C VAL A 89 10.80 1.44 -2.46
N THR A 90 11.08 1.95 -3.66
CA THR A 90 10.49 3.18 -4.17
C THR A 90 9.65 2.82 -5.40
N LEU A 91 8.37 3.19 -5.36
CA LEU A 91 7.42 2.81 -6.42
C LEU A 91 7.17 3.93 -7.43
N LYS A 92 7.78 5.10 -7.23
CA LYS A 92 7.56 6.26 -8.08
C LYS A 92 8.90 6.93 -8.44
N SER A 93 9.91 6.12 -8.76
CA SER A 93 11.27 6.62 -8.98
C SER A 93 11.42 7.41 -10.27
N ASP A 94 10.62 7.12 -11.30
CA ASP A 94 10.61 7.85 -12.56
C ASP A 94 9.17 7.97 -13.09
N ASN A 95 9.00 8.67 -14.21
CA ASN A 95 7.68 8.92 -14.76
C ASN A 95 6.94 7.66 -15.19
N ASP A 96 7.66 6.71 -15.81
CA ASP A 96 7.05 5.47 -16.27
C ASP A 96 6.58 4.62 -15.08
N MET A 97 7.41 4.51 -14.06
CA MET A 97 7.07 3.77 -12.85
C MET A 97 5.92 4.43 -12.10
N LYS A 98 5.90 5.76 -12.05
CA LYS A 98 4.83 6.54 -11.44
C LYS A 98 3.48 6.28 -12.13
N LEU A 99 3.47 6.28 -13.47
CA LEU A 99 2.26 5.98 -14.25
C LEU A 99 1.77 4.55 -13.97
N ARG A 100 2.70 3.59 -13.98
CA ARG A 100 2.39 2.20 -13.69
C ARG A 100 1.83 2.03 -12.29
N TYR A 101 2.41 2.73 -11.32
CA TYR A 101 1.96 2.72 -9.92
C TYR A 101 0.50 3.17 -9.80
N TYR A 102 0.17 4.33 -10.36
CA TYR A 102 -1.19 4.85 -10.28
C TYR A 102 -2.19 3.98 -11.04
N LYS A 103 -1.80 3.46 -12.20
CA LYS A 103 -2.64 2.57 -12.99
C LYS A 103 -2.93 1.27 -12.26
N ALA A 104 -1.91 0.68 -11.63
CA ALA A 104 -2.07 -0.54 -10.86
C ALA A 104 -2.98 -0.36 -9.65
N LEU A 105 -2.86 0.77 -8.94
CA LEU A 105 -3.75 1.10 -7.83
C LEU A 105 -5.19 1.29 -8.33
N GLU A 106 -5.37 1.97 -9.44
CA GLU A 106 -6.71 2.19 -10.01
C GLU A 106 -7.39 0.86 -10.33
N SER A 107 -6.70 -0.05 -11.02
CA SER A 107 -7.23 -1.37 -11.35
C SER A 107 -7.56 -2.17 -10.09
N SER A 108 -6.70 -2.09 -9.08
CA SER A 108 -6.93 -2.78 -7.81
C SER A 108 -8.19 -2.27 -7.11
N HIS A 109 -8.39 -0.97 -7.09
CA HIS A 109 -9.46 -0.35 -6.30
C HIS A 109 -10.81 -0.35 -7.03
N THR A 110 -10.81 -0.25 -8.36
CA THR A 110 -12.06 -0.15 -9.12
C THR A 110 -12.48 -1.48 -9.74
N GLU A 111 -11.55 -2.40 -9.97
CA GLU A 111 -11.83 -3.66 -10.67
C GLU A 111 -11.45 -4.89 -9.84
N GLN A 112 -10.99 -4.72 -8.60
CA GLN A 112 -10.46 -5.78 -7.73
C GLN A 112 -9.36 -6.61 -8.42
N GLN A 113 -8.61 -5.99 -9.32
CA GLN A 113 -7.47 -6.59 -9.98
C GLN A 113 -6.21 -6.19 -9.21
N HIS A 114 -5.77 -7.05 -8.30
CA HIS A 114 -4.67 -6.73 -7.37
C HIS A 114 -3.29 -7.14 -7.90
N ASP A 115 -3.25 -8.06 -8.85
CA ASP A 115 -2.00 -8.68 -9.28
C ASP A 115 -1.01 -7.70 -9.89
N ASP A 116 -1.49 -6.70 -10.61
CA ASP A 116 -0.60 -5.70 -11.22
C ASP A 116 0.17 -4.91 -10.15
N PHE A 117 -0.52 -4.53 -9.09
CA PHE A 117 0.13 -3.80 -8.00
C PHE A 117 1.09 -4.71 -7.22
N TYR A 118 0.68 -5.95 -6.94
CA TYR A 118 1.53 -6.90 -6.24
C TYR A 118 2.80 -7.21 -7.06
N LEU A 119 2.64 -7.36 -8.37
CA LEU A 119 3.78 -7.58 -9.26
C LEU A 119 4.73 -6.38 -9.27
N LEU A 120 4.17 -5.17 -9.29
CA LEU A 120 4.97 -3.94 -9.24
C LEU A 120 5.86 -3.92 -7.98
N VAL A 121 5.29 -4.23 -6.82
CA VAL A 121 6.04 -4.26 -5.56
C VAL A 121 7.09 -5.37 -5.59
N ALA A 122 6.74 -6.55 -6.08
CA ALA A 122 7.67 -7.66 -6.18
C ALA A 122 8.86 -7.35 -7.10
N GLU A 123 8.59 -6.73 -8.24
CA GLU A 123 9.66 -6.32 -9.17
C GLU A 123 10.55 -5.24 -8.57
N ALA A 124 9.95 -4.27 -7.85
CA ALA A 124 10.71 -3.23 -7.18
C ALA A 124 11.61 -3.81 -6.09
N GLU A 125 11.13 -4.79 -5.34
CA GLU A 125 11.92 -5.45 -4.30
C GLU A 125 13.06 -6.26 -4.92
N LYS A 126 12.79 -6.99 -6.00
CA LYS A 126 13.82 -7.73 -6.71
C LYS A 126 14.92 -6.81 -7.19
N ALA A 127 14.57 -5.68 -7.81
CA ALA A 127 15.53 -4.71 -8.30
C ALA A 127 16.34 -4.11 -7.15
N SER A 128 15.71 -3.82 -6.01
CA SER A 128 16.38 -3.29 -4.83
C SER A 128 17.38 -4.29 -4.26
N LEU A 129 16.98 -5.56 -4.13
CA LEU A 129 17.86 -6.62 -3.64
C LEU A 129 19.05 -6.82 -4.57
N GLU A 130 18.84 -6.81 -5.87
CA GLU A 130 19.92 -6.94 -6.84
C GLU A 130 20.96 -5.80 -6.73
N ARG A 131 20.48 -4.56 -6.48
CA ARG A 131 21.38 -3.44 -6.25
C ARG A 131 22.22 -3.63 -4.99
N TYR A 132 21.64 -4.09 -3.89
CA TYR A 132 22.37 -4.35 -2.65
C TYR A 132 23.41 -5.46 -2.84
N ILE A 133 23.04 -6.54 -3.50
CA ILE A 133 23.96 -7.64 -3.80
C ILE A 133 25.12 -7.15 -4.65
N SER A 134 24.84 -6.32 -5.65
CA SER A 134 25.89 -5.75 -6.52
C SER A 134 26.87 -4.88 -5.74
N ILE A 135 26.39 -4.13 -4.76
CA ILE A 135 27.25 -3.28 -3.92
C ILE A 135 28.11 -4.14 -2.99
N LEU A 136 27.56 -5.20 -2.45
CA LEU A 136 28.26 -6.07 -1.50
C LEU A 136 29.22 -7.05 -2.18
N GLY A 137 28.93 -7.40 -3.40
CA GLY A 137 29.73 -8.32 -4.17
C GLY A 137 30.90 -7.65 -4.83
#